data_8eee91e83259da7ff9fe0934b75a803c
#
_entry.id   8eee91e83259da7ff9fe0934b75a803c
#
_cell.length_a   1.000
_cell.length_b   1.000
_cell.length_c   1.000
_cell.angle_alpha   90.00
_cell.angle_beta   90.00
_cell.angle_gamma   90.00
#
_symmetry.space_group_name_H-M   'P 1'
#
loop_
_entity.id
_entity.type
_entity.pdbx_description
1 polymer ?
#
loop_
_entity_poly.entity_id
_entity_poly.type
_entity_poly.pdbx_seq_one_letter_code
_entity_poly.pdbx_strand_id
1 'polypeptide(L)'
;MKAVIDLQERQRRMRRRNFYSFGVIVLFSAIVGWNYLDNLFRFYSGQPLRALSAWQLPLHALFYDLCLRLHGFAQPQPPPLLPDVATERRWRERLKKWADGSFRHLPDIVIVAIDDQTVRSLKQSGIPYPPMPRAVYGELVKRLHRAGAKVIAFDLHMNLPSHLGGSDDEAFQKAMAEFKKVVLACRLFPERHSGGFATIYEGPHQPLAENAAGLGLIEMTIDPWDRAIRSATVAVHYRDEWLPSLGTMAAALWLGKSEEQLQRELTQGRFNGVPLPLVFYRIGAEENFEGLLFAALPLNFAGPEKAFRHISLEAVLFPERNGLTEKDLRRLFAGKLVFVGDTSELGKDIFLTPVSVGFPGVEVHATLAQMLLSGKFLRLAPRLWTQILLLFFVALATALVFWLLPLRAFPFLLSLALFIFALALKALDAWLLILPVAPFFVSLAVAFVLATTYLQFAVERHARHIRQRFGRFVAPSVLETIVVASEEELTRPRRMEATVLFTDLKGFTTISEERPPEEVAELLNEHFEIMTEIIDRYAGTVSKFIGDAIMALFGVPVPQPDHAARAVR
;
A
#
# COMPACT_ATOMS: atom_id res chain seq x y z
N MET A 1 48.59 -18.40 27.85
CA MET A 1 47.59 -19.38 27.42
C MET A 1 46.20 -19.12 28.01
N LYS A 2 46.00 -18.96 29.33
CA LYS A 2 44.72 -18.63 29.96
C LYS A 2 44.06 -17.35 29.41
N ALA A 3 44.82 -16.24 29.21
CA ALA A 3 44.33 -14.98 28.71
C ALA A 3 43.83 -15.07 27.25
N VAL A 4 44.46 -15.87 26.39
CA VAL A 4 44.05 -16.07 24.99
C VAL A 4 42.77 -16.91 24.93
N ILE A 5 42.62 -17.90 25.80
CA ILE A 5 41.41 -18.72 25.90
C ILE A 5 40.23 -17.86 26.38
N ASP A 6 40.45 -16.99 27.37
CA ASP A 6 39.41 -16.07 27.88
C ASP A 6 38.99 -15.03 26.82
N LEU A 7 39.93 -14.55 26.01
CA LEU A 7 39.63 -13.64 24.89
C LEU A 7 38.78 -14.32 23.79
N GLN A 8 39.13 -15.56 23.45
CA GLN A 8 38.35 -16.33 22.46
C GLN A 8 36.96 -16.67 22.98
N GLU A 9 36.81 -17.02 24.28
CA GLU A 9 35.49 -17.26 24.87
C GLU A 9 34.66 -15.95 24.91
N ARG A 10 35.25 -14.80 25.21
CA ARG A 10 34.57 -13.50 25.18
C ARG A 10 34.12 -13.12 23.78
N GLN A 11 34.96 -13.34 22.76
CA GLN A 11 34.58 -13.13 21.37
C GLN A 11 33.44 -14.08 20.95
N ARG A 12 33.46 -15.33 21.35
CA ARG A 12 32.36 -16.28 21.11
C ARG A 12 31.06 -15.86 21.80
N ARG A 13 31.12 -15.36 23.05
CA ARG A 13 29.94 -14.85 23.78
C ARG A 13 29.38 -13.58 23.11
N MET A 14 30.24 -12.66 22.65
CA MET A 14 29.80 -11.47 21.90
C MET A 14 29.17 -11.84 20.55
N ARG A 15 29.77 -12.75 19.78
CA ARG A 15 29.20 -13.26 18.52
C ARG A 15 27.85 -13.94 18.74
N ARG A 16 27.72 -14.77 19.80
CA ARG A 16 26.42 -15.39 20.16
C ARG A 16 25.39 -14.33 20.54
N ARG A 17 25.74 -13.34 21.34
CA ARG A 17 24.81 -12.27 21.75
C ARG A 17 24.36 -11.45 20.56
N ASN A 18 25.26 -11.08 19.65
CA ASN A 18 24.90 -10.36 18.42
C ASN A 18 24.01 -11.21 17.51
N PHE A 19 24.25 -12.53 17.46
CA PHE A 19 23.40 -13.46 16.71
C PHE A 19 21.98 -13.54 17.31
N TYR A 20 21.85 -13.65 18.64
CA TYR A 20 20.52 -13.61 19.27
C TYR A 20 19.80 -12.28 19.05
N SER A 21 20.50 -11.16 19.19
CA SER A 21 19.92 -9.83 18.95
C SER A 21 19.51 -9.64 17.49
N PHE A 22 20.31 -10.12 16.55
CA PHE A 22 19.95 -10.18 15.13
C PHE A 22 18.65 -10.96 14.93
N GLY A 23 18.56 -12.17 15.47
CA GLY A 23 17.36 -13.00 15.38
C GLY A 23 16.12 -12.33 15.98
N VAL A 24 16.25 -11.69 17.15
CA VAL A 24 15.14 -10.95 17.79
C VAL A 24 14.69 -9.75 16.96
N ILE A 25 15.62 -8.98 16.39
CA ILE A 25 15.30 -7.83 15.54
C ILE A 25 14.58 -8.28 14.26
N VAL A 26 15.09 -9.33 13.60
CA VAL A 26 14.46 -9.91 12.42
C VAL A 26 13.05 -10.41 12.75
N LEU A 27 12.91 -11.17 13.83
CA LEU A 27 11.62 -11.71 14.26
C LEU A 27 10.60 -10.60 14.57
N PHE A 28 10.99 -9.59 15.35
CA PHE A 28 10.09 -8.49 15.72
C PHE A 28 9.68 -7.68 14.49
N SER A 29 10.63 -7.32 13.62
CA SER A 29 10.35 -6.57 12.40
C SER A 29 9.48 -7.37 11.42
N ALA A 30 9.71 -8.69 11.33
CA ALA A 30 8.87 -9.58 10.55
C ALA A 30 7.46 -9.71 11.14
N ILE A 31 7.30 -9.76 12.47
CA ILE A 31 5.99 -9.77 13.14
C ILE A 31 5.20 -8.50 12.83
N VAL A 32 5.84 -7.33 12.84
CA VAL A 32 5.19 -6.05 12.47
C VAL A 32 4.68 -6.11 11.02
N GLY A 33 5.52 -6.51 10.08
CA GLY A 33 5.11 -6.66 8.68
C GLY A 33 4.10 -7.77 8.46
N TRP A 34 4.22 -8.89 9.19
CA TRP A 34 3.25 -9.98 9.14
C TRP A 34 1.87 -9.57 9.65
N ASN A 35 1.82 -8.83 10.76
CA ASN A 35 0.57 -8.28 11.28
C ASN A 35 -0.07 -7.32 10.27
N TYR A 36 0.74 -6.49 9.62
CA TYR A 36 0.28 -5.62 8.56
C TYR A 36 -0.30 -6.42 7.38
N LEU A 37 0.42 -7.42 6.90
CA LEU A 37 -0.05 -8.30 5.82
C LEU A 37 -1.33 -9.05 6.21
N ASP A 38 -1.41 -9.57 7.46
CA ASP A 38 -2.60 -10.27 7.93
C ASP A 38 -3.83 -9.37 7.93
N ASN A 39 -3.72 -8.13 8.41
CA ASN A 39 -4.80 -7.16 8.38
C ASN A 39 -5.22 -6.80 6.95
N LEU A 40 -4.26 -6.66 6.04
CA LEU A 40 -4.53 -6.40 4.64
C LEU A 40 -5.31 -7.55 4.00
N PHE A 41 -4.88 -8.80 4.21
CA PHE A 41 -5.60 -9.97 3.70
C PHE A 41 -6.98 -10.13 4.34
N ARG A 42 -7.15 -9.80 5.62
CA ARG A 42 -8.47 -9.76 6.29
C ARG A 42 -9.38 -8.73 5.66
N PHE A 43 -8.88 -7.52 5.41
CA PHE A 43 -9.63 -6.47 4.72
C PHE A 43 -10.15 -6.96 3.36
N TYR A 44 -9.28 -7.50 2.52
CA TYR A 44 -9.68 -8.02 1.21
C TYR A 44 -10.54 -9.30 1.23
N SER A 45 -10.59 -10.01 2.34
CA SER A 45 -11.48 -11.18 2.52
C SER A 45 -12.78 -10.87 3.28
N GLY A 46 -13.07 -9.59 3.55
CA GLY A 46 -14.24 -9.16 4.29
C GLY A 46 -14.27 -9.57 5.78
N GLN A 47 -13.10 -9.96 6.33
CA GLN A 47 -12.98 -10.34 7.74
C GLN A 47 -12.75 -9.12 8.64
N PRO A 48 -13.18 -9.16 9.92
CA PRO A 48 -12.94 -8.06 10.85
C PRO A 48 -11.44 -7.81 11.06
N LEU A 49 -11.06 -6.52 11.08
CA LEU A 49 -9.68 -6.08 11.27
C LEU A 49 -9.25 -6.19 12.74
N ARG A 50 -7.96 -6.43 12.98
CA ARG A 50 -7.39 -6.38 14.32
C ARG A 50 -7.05 -4.94 14.74
N ALA A 51 -7.02 -4.67 16.04
CA ALA A 51 -7.01 -3.33 16.65
C ALA A 51 -5.89 -2.34 16.23
N LEU A 52 -4.84 -2.76 15.55
CA LEU A 52 -3.71 -1.89 15.14
C LEU A 52 -3.77 -1.45 13.67
N SER A 53 -4.91 -1.56 13.01
CA SER A 53 -5.02 -1.43 11.54
C SER A 53 -5.29 -0.01 11.02
N ALA A 54 -5.65 0.94 11.87
CA ALA A 54 -6.12 2.25 11.43
C ALA A 54 -5.13 3.06 10.55
N TRP A 55 -3.80 2.90 10.77
CA TRP A 55 -2.75 3.57 9.99
C TRP A 55 -2.25 2.75 8.79
N GLN A 56 -2.48 1.44 8.80
CA GLN A 56 -1.93 0.50 7.81
C GLN A 56 -2.64 0.61 6.46
N LEU A 57 -3.97 0.73 6.47
CA LEU A 57 -4.76 0.79 5.25
C LEU A 57 -4.53 2.07 4.43
N PRO A 58 -4.50 3.29 5.03
CA PRO A 58 -4.14 4.51 4.30
C PRO A 58 -2.77 4.44 3.64
N LEU A 59 -1.77 3.89 4.34
CA LEU A 59 -0.43 3.75 3.78
C LEU A 59 -0.38 2.74 2.63
N HIS A 60 -1.12 1.62 2.74
CA HIS A 60 -1.26 0.67 1.65
C HIS A 60 -1.96 1.32 0.45
N ALA A 61 -3.06 2.05 0.68
CA ALA A 61 -3.80 2.74 -0.36
C ALA A 61 -2.91 3.72 -1.14
N LEU A 62 -2.08 4.49 -0.45
CA LEU A 62 -1.13 5.42 -1.08
C LEU A 62 -0.19 4.71 -2.08
N PHE A 63 0.44 3.62 -1.67
CA PHE A 63 1.35 2.86 -2.55
C PHE A 63 0.61 2.10 -3.65
N TYR A 64 -0.56 1.57 -3.35
CA TYR A 64 -1.43 0.93 -4.32
C TYR A 64 -1.84 1.90 -5.43
N ASP A 65 -2.31 3.10 -5.07
CA ASP A 65 -2.71 4.13 -6.00
C ASP A 65 -1.54 4.60 -6.88
N LEU A 66 -0.34 4.76 -6.29
CA LEU A 66 0.85 5.11 -7.06
C LEU A 66 1.19 4.03 -8.09
N CYS A 67 1.13 2.75 -7.71
CA CYS A 67 1.35 1.65 -8.64
C CYS A 67 0.31 1.64 -9.76
N LEU A 68 -0.97 1.83 -9.44
CA LEU A 68 -2.04 1.86 -10.45
C LEU A 68 -1.91 3.07 -11.40
N ARG A 69 -1.56 4.25 -10.90
CA ARG A 69 -1.30 5.43 -11.75
C ARG A 69 -0.21 5.15 -12.76
N LEU A 70 0.93 4.61 -12.29
CA LEU A 70 2.05 4.29 -13.16
C LEU A 70 1.71 3.18 -14.18
N HIS A 71 0.92 2.18 -13.77
CA HIS A 71 0.43 1.14 -14.66
C HIS A 71 -0.60 1.67 -15.65
N GLY A 72 -1.57 2.47 -15.22
CA GLY A 72 -2.64 3.02 -16.05
C GLY A 72 -2.14 3.89 -17.22
N PHE A 73 -1.04 4.62 -17.04
CA PHE A 73 -0.41 5.40 -18.11
C PHE A 73 0.19 4.55 -19.25
N ALA A 74 0.46 3.27 -18.99
CA ALA A 74 0.99 2.35 -20.01
C ALA A 74 -0.10 1.75 -20.90
N GLN A 75 -1.39 1.96 -20.57
CA GLN A 75 -2.51 1.37 -21.32
C GLN A 75 -2.84 2.17 -22.58
N PRO A 76 -3.34 1.50 -23.64
CA PRO A 76 -3.67 2.18 -24.89
C PRO A 76 -4.88 3.11 -24.72
N GLN A 77 -4.70 4.39 -24.99
CA GLN A 77 -5.76 5.39 -24.96
C GLN A 77 -6.66 5.28 -26.20
N PRO A 78 -7.97 5.59 -26.11
CA PRO A 78 -8.88 5.59 -27.25
C PRO A 78 -8.50 6.67 -28.27
N PRO A 79 -8.74 6.44 -29.56
CA PRO A 79 -8.50 7.43 -30.60
C PRO A 79 -9.54 8.55 -30.55
N PRO A 80 -9.34 9.65 -31.30
CA PRO A 80 -10.34 10.70 -31.51
C PRO A 80 -11.70 10.17 -31.95
N LEU A 81 -12.75 10.98 -31.81
CA LEU A 81 -14.15 10.57 -32.06
C LEU A 81 -14.35 9.91 -33.43
N LEU A 82 -13.80 10.50 -34.50
CA LEU A 82 -13.81 9.98 -35.87
C LEU A 82 -12.38 9.81 -36.40
N PRO A 83 -11.62 8.81 -35.93
CA PRO A 83 -10.28 8.59 -36.42
C PRO A 83 -10.28 8.08 -37.86
N ASP A 84 -9.18 8.29 -38.58
CA ASP A 84 -8.98 7.59 -39.85
C ASP A 84 -8.91 6.07 -39.63
N VAL A 85 -9.10 5.30 -40.71
CA VAL A 85 -9.15 3.84 -40.66
C VAL A 85 -7.83 3.26 -40.14
N ALA A 86 -6.69 3.88 -40.42
CA ALA A 86 -5.38 3.41 -40.00
C ALA A 86 -5.15 3.64 -38.49
N THR A 87 -5.58 4.79 -37.96
CA THR A 87 -5.53 5.11 -36.54
C THR A 87 -6.44 4.19 -35.71
N GLU A 88 -7.66 3.95 -36.18
CA GLU A 88 -8.61 3.01 -35.57
C GLU A 88 -8.01 1.58 -35.54
N ARG A 89 -7.45 1.13 -36.65
CA ARG A 89 -6.80 -0.18 -36.74
C ARG A 89 -5.62 -0.31 -35.79
N ARG A 90 -4.72 0.69 -35.73
CA ARG A 90 -3.57 0.71 -34.81
C ARG A 90 -4.01 0.65 -33.36
N TRP A 91 -5.06 1.39 -32.99
CA TRP A 91 -5.62 1.34 -31.64
C TRP A 91 -6.18 -0.04 -31.32
N ARG A 92 -6.97 -0.66 -32.20
CA ARG A 92 -7.50 -2.01 -32.03
C ARG A 92 -6.41 -3.06 -31.90
N GLU A 93 -5.31 -2.93 -32.65
CA GLU A 93 -4.16 -3.83 -32.54
C GLU A 93 -3.44 -3.69 -31.18
N ARG A 94 -3.29 -2.46 -30.68
CA ARG A 94 -2.74 -2.20 -29.34
C ARG A 94 -3.66 -2.75 -28.26
N LEU A 95 -4.95 -2.53 -28.37
CA LEU A 95 -5.95 -3.04 -27.42
C LEU A 95 -5.93 -4.57 -27.37
N LYS A 96 -5.84 -5.24 -28.55
CA LYS A 96 -5.68 -6.70 -28.62
C LYS A 96 -4.42 -7.20 -27.94
N LYS A 97 -3.29 -6.54 -28.13
CA LYS A 97 -2.04 -6.87 -27.45
C LYS A 97 -2.17 -6.67 -25.92
N TRP A 98 -2.79 -5.60 -25.51
CA TRP A 98 -3.06 -5.33 -24.08
C TRP A 98 -3.96 -6.42 -23.47
N ALA A 99 -4.93 -6.93 -24.21
CA ALA A 99 -5.82 -7.98 -23.74
C ALA A 99 -5.26 -9.42 -23.86
N ASP A 100 -4.02 -9.62 -24.32
CA ASP A 100 -3.34 -10.91 -24.51
C ASP A 100 -4.01 -11.89 -25.49
N GLY A 101 -4.89 -11.40 -26.34
CA GLY A 101 -5.54 -12.25 -27.33
C GLY A 101 -6.48 -13.31 -26.77
N SER A 102 -6.78 -13.27 -25.45
CA SER A 102 -7.65 -14.27 -24.77
C SER A 102 -9.06 -14.31 -25.32
N PHE A 103 -9.48 -13.27 -26.04
CA PHE A 103 -10.80 -13.18 -26.66
C PHE A 103 -10.68 -12.94 -28.17
N ARG A 104 -11.44 -13.69 -28.95
CA ARG A 104 -11.51 -13.53 -30.41
C ARG A 104 -12.00 -12.15 -30.84
N HIS A 105 -12.85 -11.52 -30.02
CA HIS A 105 -13.37 -10.17 -30.23
C HIS A 105 -13.29 -9.38 -28.94
N LEU A 106 -12.44 -8.35 -28.89
CA LEU A 106 -12.46 -7.36 -27.81
C LEU A 106 -13.73 -6.54 -27.91
N PRO A 107 -14.47 -6.37 -26.80
CA PRO A 107 -15.60 -5.48 -26.81
C PRO A 107 -15.08 -4.04 -26.97
N ASP A 108 -15.53 -3.38 -28.02
CA ASP A 108 -15.48 -1.93 -28.04
C ASP A 108 -16.60 -1.43 -27.13
N ILE A 109 -16.23 -0.90 -26.00
CA ILE A 109 -17.15 -0.23 -25.08
C ILE A 109 -17.19 1.25 -25.46
N VAL A 110 -18.40 1.78 -25.60
CA VAL A 110 -18.65 3.18 -25.89
C VAL A 110 -19.55 3.75 -24.81
N ILE A 111 -19.26 4.94 -24.35
CA ILE A 111 -20.08 5.67 -23.39
C ILE A 111 -20.84 6.77 -24.15
N VAL A 112 -22.16 6.72 -24.08
CA VAL A 112 -23.01 7.84 -24.49
C VAL A 112 -23.23 8.71 -23.26
N ALA A 113 -22.57 9.84 -23.27
CA ALA A 113 -22.51 10.73 -22.13
C ALA A 113 -23.63 11.77 -22.16
N ILE A 114 -24.38 11.88 -21.08
CA ILE A 114 -25.19 13.05 -20.78
C ILE A 114 -24.22 14.09 -20.20
N ASP A 115 -23.58 14.83 -21.08
CA ASP A 115 -22.58 15.82 -20.74
C ASP A 115 -23.17 17.24 -20.72
N ASP A 116 -22.35 18.25 -20.36
CA ASP A 116 -22.80 19.65 -20.32
C ASP A 116 -23.21 20.18 -21.67
N GLN A 117 -22.68 19.61 -22.76
CA GLN A 117 -23.14 19.97 -24.13
C GLN A 117 -24.56 19.46 -24.35
N THR A 118 -24.84 18.21 -23.97
CA THR A 118 -26.19 17.62 -23.98
C THR A 118 -27.17 18.46 -23.18
N VAL A 119 -26.82 18.82 -21.95
CA VAL A 119 -27.68 19.62 -21.06
C VAL A 119 -28.03 20.97 -21.68
N ARG A 120 -27.03 21.66 -22.25
CA ARG A 120 -27.27 22.95 -22.96
C ARG A 120 -28.15 22.79 -24.18
N SER A 121 -27.90 21.79 -25.01
CA SER A 121 -28.67 21.52 -26.23
C SER A 121 -30.12 21.15 -25.93
N LEU A 122 -30.36 20.31 -24.93
CA LEU A 122 -31.71 19.94 -24.49
C LEU A 122 -32.48 21.18 -23.99
N LYS A 123 -31.85 22.02 -23.17
CA LYS A 123 -32.43 23.26 -22.68
C LYS A 123 -32.79 24.22 -23.81
N GLN A 124 -31.93 24.37 -24.80
CA GLN A 124 -32.21 25.18 -26.01
C GLN A 124 -33.35 24.62 -26.85
N SER A 125 -33.53 23.30 -26.85
CA SER A 125 -34.63 22.62 -27.55
C SER A 125 -35.92 22.54 -26.73
N GLY A 126 -35.99 23.15 -25.54
CA GLY A 126 -37.15 23.11 -24.64
C GLY A 126 -37.42 21.76 -23.98
N ILE A 127 -36.44 20.86 -23.99
CA ILE A 127 -36.52 19.53 -23.35
C ILE A 127 -36.04 19.66 -21.89
N PRO A 128 -36.86 19.30 -20.90
CA PRO A 128 -36.47 19.41 -19.50
C PRO A 128 -35.32 18.46 -19.11
N TYR A 129 -34.40 18.93 -18.25
CA TYR A 129 -33.39 18.14 -17.63
C TYR A 129 -32.86 18.80 -16.34
N PRO A 130 -32.61 18.10 -15.25
CA PRO A 130 -33.14 16.77 -14.88
C PRO A 130 -34.59 16.84 -14.37
N PRO A 131 -35.39 15.79 -14.49
CA PRO A 131 -35.16 14.55 -15.24
C PRO A 131 -35.46 14.70 -16.74
N MET A 132 -34.76 13.88 -17.55
CA MET A 132 -35.02 13.82 -19.01
C MET A 132 -36.27 13.00 -19.29
N PRO A 133 -37.11 13.41 -20.28
CA PRO A 133 -38.24 12.62 -20.73
C PRO A 133 -37.83 11.21 -21.18
N ARG A 134 -38.64 10.20 -20.83
CA ARG A 134 -38.39 8.80 -21.23
C ARG A 134 -38.41 8.60 -22.73
N ALA A 135 -39.23 9.33 -23.46
CA ALA A 135 -39.27 9.28 -24.91
C ALA A 135 -37.93 9.64 -25.58
N VAL A 136 -37.12 10.49 -24.94
CA VAL A 136 -35.77 10.82 -25.43
C VAL A 136 -34.85 9.59 -25.33
N TYR A 137 -34.92 8.83 -24.25
CA TYR A 137 -34.20 7.56 -24.13
C TYR A 137 -34.73 6.52 -25.12
N GLY A 138 -36.05 6.52 -25.39
CA GLY A 138 -36.63 5.67 -26.42
C GLY A 138 -36.07 5.97 -27.80
N GLU A 139 -35.96 7.27 -28.19
CA GLU A 139 -35.35 7.65 -29.46
C GLU A 139 -33.85 7.31 -29.50
N LEU A 140 -33.13 7.49 -28.41
CA LEU A 140 -31.73 7.07 -28.28
C LEU A 140 -31.59 5.54 -28.55
N VAL A 141 -32.39 4.69 -27.93
CA VAL A 141 -32.37 3.25 -28.15
C VAL A 141 -32.63 2.89 -29.61
N LYS A 142 -33.62 3.51 -30.25
CA LYS A 142 -33.92 3.30 -31.67
C LYS A 142 -32.75 3.67 -32.59
N ARG A 143 -32.08 4.78 -32.33
CA ARG A 143 -30.92 5.22 -33.11
C ARG A 143 -29.72 4.28 -32.91
N LEU A 144 -29.42 3.93 -31.67
CA LEU A 144 -28.34 2.97 -31.35
C LEU A 144 -28.62 1.58 -31.95
N HIS A 145 -29.88 1.13 -31.93
CA HIS A 145 -30.29 -0.11 -32.60
C HIS A 145 -30.05 -0.05 -34.10
N ARG A 146 -30.51 1.02 -34.79
CA ARG A 146 -30.23 1.24 -36.22
C ARG A 146 -28.75 1.34 -36.54
N ALA A 147 -27.95 1.92 -35.62
CA ALA A 147 -26.51 1.98 -35.71
C ALA A 147 -25.81 0.62 -35.42
N GLY A 148 -26.57 -0.42 -35.01
CA GLY A 148 -26.05 -1.77 -34.80
C GLY A 148 -25.40 -2.01 -33.45
N ALA A 149 -25.72 -1.24 -32.43
CA ALA A 149 -25.29 -1.53 -31.05
C ALA A 149 -25.71 -2.93 -30.64
N LYS A 150 -24.87 -3.63 -29.88
CA LYS A 150 -25.15 -5.03 -29.47
C LYS A 150 -25.89 -5.10 -28.14
N VAL A 151 -25.52 -4.24 -27.16
CA VAL A 151 -26.17 -4.10 -25.85
C VAL A 151 -26.14 -2.63 -25.46
N ILE A 152 -27.19 -2.14 -24.81
CA ILE A 152 -27.26 -0.80 -24.22
C ILE A 152 -27.54 -0.94 -22.73
N ALA A 153 -26.71 -0.35 -21.90
CA ALA A 153 -26.84 -0.35 -20.44
C ALA A 153 -27.01 1.09 -19.94
N PHE A 154 -28.09 1.36 -19.23
CA PHE A 154 -28.39 2.65 -18.65
C PHE A 154 -27.93 2.71 -17.19
N ASP A 155 -26.95 3.53 -16.92
CA ASP A 155 -26.52 3.94 -15.58
C ASP A 155 -27.35 5.13 -15.10
N LEU A 156 -28.65 4.93 -15.04
CA LEU A 156 -29.64 5.94 -14.68
C LEU A 156 -30.75 5.29 -13.85
N HIS A 157 -30.98 5.83 -12.67
CA HIS A 157 -32.01 5.31 -11.78
C HIS A 157 -33.41 5.79 -12.22
N MET A 158 -34.30 4.83 -12.53
CA MET A 158 -35.61 5.07 -13.12
C MET A 158 -36.75 4.42 -12.30
N ASN A 159 -36.72 4.58 -10.97
CA ASN A 159 -37.64 3.91 -10.03
C ASN A 159 -39.06 4.49 -9.99
N LEU A 160 -39.28 5.69 -10.48
CA LEU A 160 -40.57 6.36 -10.52
C LEU A 160 -41.13 6.46 -11.94
N PRO A 161 -42.46 6.52 -12.11
CA PRO A 161 -43.07 6.86 -13.39
C PRO A 161 -42.56 8.18 -13.94
N SER A 162 -42.63 8.35 -15.26
CA SER A 162 -42.27 9.63 -15.86
C SER A 162 -43.19 10.76 -15.35
N HIS A 163 -42.57 11.90 -15.04
CA HIS A 163 -43.30 13.10 -14.68
C HIS A 163 -44.17 13.68 -15.82
N LEU A 164 -43.96 13.24 -17.06
CA LEU A 164 -44.74 13.60 -18.25
C LEU A 164 -45.91 12.63 -18.53
N GLY A 165 -46.09 11.62 -17.67
CA GLY A 165 -47.19 10.67 -17.77
C GLY A 165 -46.85 9.36 -18.51
N GLY A 166 -47.83 8.46 -18.57
CA GLY A 166 -47.62 7.06 -19.04
C GLY A 166 -47.21 6.95 -20.50
N SER A 167 -47.62 7.88 -21.39
CA SER A 167 -47.25 7.88 -22.80
C SER A 167 -45.75 8.08 -23.03
N ASP A 168 -45.08 8.81 -22.10
CA ASP A 168 -43.64 9.01 -22.14
C ASP A 168 -42.89 7.71 -21.77
N ASP A 169 -43.33 7.00 -20.73
CA ASP A 169 -42.81 5.68 -20.39
C ASP A 169 -43.07 4.64 -21.50
N GLU A 170 -44.27 4.64 -22.11
CA GLU A 170 -44.63 3.73 -23.20
C GLU A 170 -43.70 3.90 -24.43
N ALA A 171 -43.28 5.12 -24.76
CA ALA A 171 -42.36 5.40 -25.86
C ALA A 171 -41.00 4.69 -25.63
N PHE A 172 -40.50 4.68 -24.41
CA PHE A 172 -39.26 4.00 -24.04
C PHE A 172 -39.44 2.48 -24.00
N GLN A 173 -40.54 1.99 -23.42
CA GLN A 173 -40.90 0.56 -23.39
C GLN A 173 -40.93 -0.05 -24.79
N LYS A 174 -41.61 0.60 -25.75
CA LYS A 174 -41.68 0.11 -27.15
C LYS A 174 -40.29 -0.01 -27.77
N ALA A 175 -39.41 0.97 -27.55
CA ALA A 175 -38.06 0.93 -28.06
C ALA A 175 -37.22 -0.20 -27.43
N MET A 176 -37.40 -0.45 -26.13
CA MET A 176 -36.73 -1.58 -25.43
C MET A 176 -37.26 -2.92 -25.92
N ALA A 177 -38.58 -3.07 -26.06
CA ALA A 177 -39.23 -4.32 -26.54
C ALA A 177 -38.80 -4.66 -27.97
N GLU A 178 -38.57 -3.67 -28.82
CA GLU A 178 -38.04 -3.87 -30.17
C GLU A 178 -36.57 -4.29 -30.17
N PHE A 179 -35.72 -3.64 -29.40
CA PHE A 179 -34.28 -3.93 -29.35
C PHE A 179 -33.93 -5.18 -28.52
N LYS A 180 -34.64 -5.48 -27.44
CA LYS A 180 -34.53 -6.66 -26.56
C LYS A 180 -33.15 -6.85 -25.90
N LYS A 181 -32.29 -5.85 -25.86
CA LYS A 181 -30.94 -5.93 -25.26
C LYS A 181 -30.59 -4.67 -24.49
N VAL A 182 -31.55 -4.18 -23.71
CA VAL A 182 -31.37 -3.04 -22.81
C VAL A 182 -31.23 -3.53 -21.37
N VAL A 183 -30.20 -3.07 -20.66
CA VAL A 183 -30.02 -3.28 -19.22
C VAL A 183 -30.36 -1.98 -18.51
N LEU A 184 -31.17 -2.08 -17.46
CA LEU A 184 -31.53 -0.95 -16.61
C LEU A 184 -30.86 -1.04 -15.22
N ALA A 185 -30.60 0.10 -14.63
CA ALA A 185 -30.05 0.21 -13.30
C ALA A 185 -31.08 -0.12 -12.22
N CYS A 186 -30.63 -0.84 -11.18
CA CYS A 186 -31.33 -1.02 -9.92
C CYS A 186 -30.39 -0.75 -8.75
N ARG A 187 -30.94 -0.57 -7.54
CA ARG A 187 -30.19 -0.29 -6.33
C ARG A 187 -30.52 -1.26 -5.21
N LEU A 188 -29.53 -1.52 -4.36
CA LEU A 188 -29.67 -2.36 -3.18
C LEU A 188 -28.78 -1.79 -2.07
N PHE A 189 -29.38 -1.26 -1.00
CA PHE A 189 -28.65 -0.64 0.08
C PHE A 189 -29.29 -0.92 1.44
N PRO A 190 -28.50 -0.95 2.54
CA PRO A 190 -29.03 -1.02 3.88
C PRO A 190 -29.55 0.35 4.31
N GLU A 191 -30.78 0.39 4.81
CA GLU A 191 -31.38 1.58 5.40
C GLU A 191 -31.60 1.39 6.89
N ARG A 192 -31.28 2.41 7.69
CA ARG A 192 -31.43 2.38 9.14
C ARG A 192 -32.84 2.85 9.54
N HIS A 193 -33.56 1.99 10.27
CA HIS A 193 -34.86 2.28 10.86
C HIS A 193 -34.78 2.26 12.39
N SER A 194 -35.82 2.68 13.05
CA SER A 194 -35.91 2.67 14.53
C SER A 194 -35.77 1.30 15.20
N GLY A 195 -35.95 0.21 14.43
CA GLY A 195 -35.81 -1.18 14.86
C GLY A 195 -34.55 -1.91 14.36
N GLY A 196 -33.62 -1.20 13.72
CA GLY A 196 -32.40 -1.82 13.12
C GLY A 196 -32.21 -1.45 11.65
N PHE A 197 -31.49 -2.30 10.93
CA PHE A 197 -31.31 -2.14 9.47
C PHE A 197 -32.30 -3.00 8.68
N ALA A 198 -32.78 -2.45 7.56
CA ALA A 198 -33.50 -3.20 6.53
C ALA A 198 -32.76 -3.04 5.19
N THR A 199 -32.80 -4.06 4.37
CA THR A 199 -32.29 -3.98 2.99
C THR A 199 -33.40 -3.47 2.08
N ILE A 200 -33.15 -2.36 1.42
CA ILE A 200 -34.04 -1.75 0.45
C ILE A 200 -33.57 -2.09 -0.97
N TYR A 201 -34.45 -2.69 -1.74
CA TYR A 201 -34.27 -2.90 -3.18
C TYR A 201 -35.13 -1.89 -3.95
N GLU A 202 -34.47 -1.10 -4.79
CA GLU A 202 -35.14 -0.17 -5.70
C GLU A 202 -34.85 -0.54 -7.14
N GLY A 203 -35.82 -1.17 -7.78
CA GLY A 203 -35.80 -1.44 -9.22
C GLY A 203 -36.31 -0.29 -10.07
N PRO A 204 -36.17 -0.36 -11.39
CA PRO A 204 -36.88 0.54 -12.30
C PRO A 204 -38.39 0.43 -12.12
N HIS A 205 -39.14 1.49 -12.51
CA HIS A 205 -40.61 1.46 -12.57
C HIS A 205 -41.07 0.20 -13.32
N GLN A 206 -42.05 -0.53 -12.72
CA GLN A 206 -42.40 -1.92 -13.12
C GLN A 206 -42.56 -2.13 -14.62
N PRO A 207 -43.30 -1.29 -15.38
CA PRO A 207 -43.42 -1.46 -16.82
C PRO A 207 -42.11 -1.34 -17.61
N LEU A 208 -41.12 -0.60 -17.08
CA LEU A 208 -39.78 -0.54 -17.67
C LEU A 208 -38.97 -1.79 -17.32
N ALA A 209 -39.08 -2.26 -16.09
CA ALA A 209 -38.38 -3.48 -15.64
C ALA A 209 -38.78 -4.72 -16.46
N GLU A 210 -40.08 -4.86 -16.76
CA GLU A 210 -40.62 -5.98 -17.53
C GLU A 210 -40.13 -6.03 -19.00
N ASN A 211 -39.75 -4.87 -19.54
CA ASN A 211 -39.23 -4.77 -20.91
C ASN A 211 -37.70 -4.72 -20.99
N ALA A 212 -37.00 -4.70 -19.83
CA ALA A 212 -35.56 -4.76 -19.78
C ALA A 212 -35.07 -6.20 -20.04
N ALA A 213 -33.94 -6.33 -20.73
CA ALA A 213 -33.29 -7.63 -20.94
C ALA A 213 -32.54 -8.10 -19.69
N GLY A 214 -32.37 -7.24 -18.70
CA GLY A 214 -31.78 -7.52 -17.40
C GLY A 214 -31.70 -6.28 -16.54
N LEU A 215 -31.55 -6.50 -15.25
CA LEU A 215 -31.36 -5.46 -14.25
C LEU A 215 -29.95 -5.57 -13.66
N GLY A 216 -29.29 -4.45 -13.41
CA GLY A 216 -27.95 -4.44 -12.85
C GLY A 216 -27.77 -3.40 -11.75
N LEU A 217 -27.14 -3.81 -10.66
CA LEU A 217 -26.86 -2.93 -9.52
C LEU A 217 -25.83 -1.86 -9.87
N ILE A 218 -26.08 -0.63 -9.39
CA ILE A 218 -25.17 0.51 -9.58
C ILE A 218 -24.38 0.88 -8.32
N GLU A 219 -24.51 0.11 -7.25
CA GLU A 219 -23.76 0.34 -6.02
C GLU A 219 -22.26 0.23 -6.24
N MET A 220 -21.54 1.27 -5.81
CA MET A 220 -20.09 1.34 -5.87
C MET A 220 -19.47 0.88 -4.56
N THR A 221 -18.38 0.13 -4.64
CA THR A 221 -17.56 -0.21 -3.49
C THR A 221 -16.61 0.96 -3.18
N ILE A 222 -17.00 1.79 -2.23
CA ILE A 222 -16.25 2.98 -1.82
C ILE A 222 -15.36 2.63 -0.63
N ASP A 223 -14.07 2.95 -0.73
CA ASP A 223 -13.13 2.76 0.38
C ASP A 223 -13.54 3.66 1.57
N PRO A 224 -13.74 3.11 2.78
CA PRO A 224 -14.21 3.87 3.94
C PRO A 224 -13.20 4.93 4.43
N TRP A 225 -11.92 4.83 4.05
CA TRP A 225 -10.86 5.69 4.57
C TRP A 225 -10.74 7.02 3.82
N ASP A 226 -10.77 6.98 2.50
CA ASP A 226 -10.57 8.16 1.65
C ASP A 226 -11.67 8.35 0.61
N ARG A 227 -12.69 7.48 0.63
CA ARG A 227 -13.84 7.45 -0.28
C ARG A 227 -13.47 7.21 -1.75
N ALA A 228 -12.27 6.73 -2.02
CA ALA A 228 -11.85 6.37 -3.38
C ALA A 228 -12.42 5.02 -3.82
N ILE A 229 -12.74 4.88 -5.11
CA ILE A 229 -13.13 3.61 -5.71
C ILE A 229 -11.88 2.92 -6.25
N ARG A 230 -11.52 1.78 -5.66
CA ARG A 230 -10.41 0.91 -6.07
C ARG A 230 -10.87 -0.44 -6.59
N SER A 231 -12.12 -0.77 -6.33
CA SER A 231 -12.75 -2.02 -6.79
C SER A 231 -14.15 -1.75 -7.30
N ALA A 232 -14.62 -2.58 -8.20
CA ALA A 232 -16.00 -2.53 -8.70
C ALA A 232 -16.78 -3.76 -8.24
N THR A 233 -18.00 -3.53 -7.82
CA THR A 233 -18.95 -4.58 -7.46
C THR A 233 -19.26 -5.45 -8.69
N VAL A 234 -19.00 -6.74 -8.57
CA VAL A 234 -19.41 -7.75 -9.58
C VAL A 234 -20.85 -8.16 -9.32
N ALA A 235 -21.16 -8.49 -8.08
CA ALA A 235 -22.49 -8.89 -7.64
C ALA A 235 -22.63 -8.67 -6.12
N VAL A 236 -23.88 -8.62 -5.66
CA VAL A 236 -24.22 -8.54 -4.23
C VAL A 236 -25.09 -9.75 -3.88
N HIS A 237 -24.76 -10.43 -2.77
CA HIS A 237 -25.55 -11.55 -2.28
C HIS A 237 -26.79 -11.04 -1.55
N TYR A 238 -27.97 -11.42 -2.03
CA TYR A 238 -29.25 -11.02 -1.48
C TYR A 238 -30.28 -12.14 -1.64
N ARG A 239 -30.92 -12.56 -0.55
CA ARG A 239 -31.97 -13.62 -0.54
C ARG A 239 -31.56 -14.89 -1.30
N ASP A 240 -30.40 -15.42 -0.98
CA ASP A 240 -29.81 -16.64 -1.57
C ASP A 240 -29.41 -16.56 -3.05
N GLU A 241 -29.44 -15.36 -3.64
CA GLU A 241 -29.02 -15.10 -5.02
C GLU A 241 -27.92 -14.06 -5.13
N TRP A 242 -27.15 -14.11 -6.19
CA TRP A 242 -26.16 -13.10 -6.53
C TRP A 242 -26.75 -12.10 -7.53
N LEU A 243 -27.14 -10.94 -7.08
CA LEU A 243 -27.60 -9.86 -7.95
C LEU A 243 -26.40 -9.21 -8.67
N PRO A 244 -26.33 -9.29 -10.02
CA PRO A 244 -25.20 -8.76 -10.76
C PRO A 244 -25.19 -7.23 -10.78
N SER A 245 -24.00 -6.63 -10.86
CA SER A 245 -23.89 -5.20 -11.14
C SER A 245 -24.20 -4.87 -12.59
N LEU A 246 -24.43 -3.58 -12.89
CA LEU A 246 -24.72 -3.08 -14.23
C LEU A 246 -23.65 -3.52 -15.25
N GLY A 247 -22.37 -3.37 -14.88
CA GLY A 247 -21.24 -3.82 -15.71
C GLY A 247 -21.24 -5.33 -15.96
N THR A 248 -21.57 -6.13 -14.94
CA THR A 248 -21.62 -7.60 -15.02
C THR A 248 -22.76 -8.07 -15.89
N MET A 249 -23.97 -7.53 -15.69
CA MET A 249 -25.15 -7.87 -16.49
C MET A 249 -24.95 -7.49 -17.97
N ALA A 250 -24.45 -6.29 -18.22
CA ALA A 250 -24.16 -5.81 -19.58
C ALA A 250 -23.13 -6.70 -20.31
N ALA A 251 -22.08 -7.13 -19.61
CA ALA A 251 -21.07 -8.03 -20.15
C ALA A 251 -21.64 -9.43 -20.43
N ALA A 252 -22.48 -9.95 -19.54
CA ALA A 252 -23.14 -11.25 -19.72
C ALA A 252 -24.07 -11.23 -20.95
N LEU A 253 -24.91 -10.20 -21.08
CA LEU A 253 -25.80 -10.03 -22.23
C LEU A 253 -25.01 -9.86 -23.54
N TRP A 254 -23.88 -9.15 -23.49
CA TRP A 254 -23.01 -8.99 -24.66
C TRP A 254 -22.44 -10.34 -25.15
N LEU A 255 -22.15 -11.26 -24.21
CA LEU A 255 -21.74 -12.64 -24.53
C LEU A 255 -22.91 -13.51 -24.94
N GLY A 256 -24.15 -13.06 -24.78
CA GLY A 256 -25.38 -13.85 -25.10
C GLY A 256 -25.74 -14.87 -24.01
N LYS A 257 -25.31 -14.65 -22.77
CA LYS A 257 -25.63 -15.52 -21.62
C LYS A 257 -27.05 -15.26 -21.13
N SER A 258 -27.73 -16.37 -20.72
CA SER A 258 -28.97 -16.27 -19.96
C SER A 258 -28.71 -15.89 -18.50
N GLU A 259 -29.74 -15.41 -17.82
CA GLU A 259 -29.68 -15.07 -16.40
C GLU A 259 -29.30 -16.28 -15.54
N GLU A 260 -29.88 -17.45 -15.82
CA GLU A 260 -29.52 -18.70 -15.13
C GLU A 260 -28.06 -19.11 -15.31
N GLN A 261 -27.51 -18.89 -16.52
CA GLN A 261 -26.08 -19.14 -16.76
C GLN A 261 -25.21 -18.21 -15.97
N LEU A 262 -25.58 -16.92 -15.89
CA LEU A 262 -24.88 -15.92 -15.12
C LEU A 262 -24.92 -16.25 -13.63
N GLN A 263 -26.09 -16.59 -13.07
CA GLN A 263 -26.26 -16.99 -11.67
C GLN A 263 -25.38 -18.19 -11.30
N ARG A 264 -25.34 -19.22 -12.13
CA ARG A 264 -24.49 -20.39 -11.92
C ARG A 264 -23.00 -20.02 -11.89
N GLU A 265 -22.56 -19.16 -12.81
CA GLU A 265 -21.17 -18.71 -12.85
C GLU A 265 -20.81 -17.86 -11.63
N LEU A 266 -21.67 -16.91 -11.25
CA LEU A 266 -21.44 -16.05 -10.07
C LEU A 266 -21.38 -16.87 -8.77
N THR A 267 -22.25 -17.86 -8.60
CA THR A 267 -22.22 -18.79 -7.46
C THR A 267 -20.90 -19.57 -7.40
N GLN A 268 -20.30 -19.89 -8.54
CA GLN A 268 -19.00 -20.55 -8.61
C GLN A 268 -17.81 -19.59 -8.53
N GLY A 269 -18.04 -18.28 -8.38
CA GLY A 269 -17.00 -17.26 -8.42
C GLY A 269 -16.29 -17.18 -9.78
N ARG A 270 -17.02 -17.40 -10.86
CA ARG A 270 -16.49 -17.40 -12.23
C ARG A 270 -17.26 -16.44 -13.14
N PHE A 271 -16.63 -16.08 -14.24
CA PHE A 271 -17.29 -15.38 -15.34
C PHE A 271 -16.69 -15.87 -16.67
N ASN A 272 -17.54 -16.29 -17.59
CA ASN A 272 -17.14 -16.89 -18.87
C ASN A 272 -16.13 -18.04 -18.72
N GLY A 273 -16.32 -18.87 -17.69
CA GLY A 273 -15.43 -19.98 -17.34
C GLY A 273 -14.14 -19.59 -16.62
N VAL A 274 -13.82 -18.29 -16.54
CA VAL A 274 -12.61 -17.80 -15.88
C VAL A 274 -12.88 -17.54 -14.39
N PRO A 275 -12.05 -18.08 -13.47
CA PRO A 275 -12.15 -17.76 -12.04
C PRO A 275 -11.89 -16.27 -11.78
N LEU A 276 -12.77 -15.66 -11.01
CA LEU A 276 -12.66 -14.25 -10.61
C LEU A 276 -11.83 -14.15 -9.33
N PRO A 277 -10.83 -13.25 -9.25
CA PRO A 277 -10.10 -12.96 -8.02
C PRO A 277 -10.92 -12.00 -7.14
N LEU A 278 -12.06 -12.50 -6.63
CA LEU A 278 -13.03 -11.72 -5.87
C LEU A 278 -12.46 -11.26 -4.53
N VAL A 279 -12.81 -10.03 -4.20
CA VAL A 279 -12.64 -9.42 -2.88
C VAL A 279 -14.04 -9.23 -2.31
N PHE A 280 -14.21 -9.58 -1.04
CA PHE A 280 -15.52 -9.51 -0.40
C PHE A 280 -15.57 -8.37 0.60
N TYR A 281 -16.63 -7.56 0.50
CA TYR A 281 -16.92 -6.48 1.45
C TYR A 281 -18.28 -6.73 2.08
N ARG A 282 -18.38 -6.50 3.39
CA ARG A 282 -19.65 -6.57 4.11
C ARG A 282 -20.01 -5.16 4.57
N ILE A 283 -21.15 -4.65 4.13
CA ILE A 283 -21.60 -3.28 4.39
C ILE A 283 -22.87 -3.33 5.24
N GLY A 284 -22.95 -2.46 6.26
CA GLY A 284 -24.13 -2.34 7.13
C GLY A 284 -24.27 -3.45 8.18
N ALA A 285 -23.21 -4.23 8.45
CA ALA A 285 -23.26 -5.27 9.49
C ALA A 285 -23.32 -4.63 10.89
N GLU A 286 -24.34 -5.02 11.66
CA GLU A 286 -24.50 -4.71 13.10
C GLU A 286 -24.92 -5.99 13.86
N GLU A 287 -25.04 -5.92 15.20
CA GLU A 287 -25.27 -7.07 16.08
C GLU A 287 -26.46 -7.97 15.67
N ASN A 288 -27.49 -7.39 15.03
CA ASN A 288 -28.71 -8.09 14.59
C ASN A 288 -28.94 -8.07 13.06
N PHE A 289 -27.95 -7.62 12.28
CA PHE A 289 -28.04 -7.57 10.81
C PHE A 289 -26.72 -7.99 10.19
N GLU A 290 -26.74 -9.07 9.41
CA GLU A 290 -25.53 -9.61 8.79
C GLU A 290 -24.89 -8.68 7.74
N GLY A 291 -25.60 -7.64 7.33
CA GLY A 291 -25.18 -6.73 6.26
C GLY A 291 -25.25 -7.35 4.88
N LEU A 292 -24.98 -6.54 3.87
CA LEU A 292 -24.90 -6.98 2.48
C LEU A 292 -23.50 -7.44 2.14
N LEU A 293 -23.37 -8.61 1.54
CA LEU A 293 -22.09 -9.14 1.07
C LEU A 293 -21.86 -8.76 -0.40
N PHE A 294 -20.89 -7.91 -0.64
CA PHE A 294 -20.46 -7.46 -1.95
C PHE A 294 -19.29 -8.29 -2.43
N ALA A 295 -19.41 -8.91 -3.60
CA ALA A 295 -18.30 -9.51 -4.33
C ALA A 295 -17.78 -8.51 -5.35
N ALA A 296 -16.53 -8.09 -5.22
CA ALA A 296 -15.93 -7.04 -6.04
C ALA A 296 -14.59 -7.50 -6.65
N LEU A 297 -14.17 -6.82 -7.70
CA LEU A 297 -12.85 -6.98 -8.32
C LEU A 297 -12.01 -5.72 -8.15
N PRO A 298 -10.73 -5.83 -7.80
CA PRO A 298 -9.81 -4.71 -7.90
C PRO A 298 -9.78 -4.18 -9.34
N LEU A 299 -9.99 -2.88 -9.50
CA LEU A 299 -10.11 -2.27 -10.82
C LEU A 299 -8.75 -2.17 -11.54
N ASN A 300 -8.69 -2.73 -12.72
CA ASN A 300 -7.61 -2.51 -13.68
C ASN A 300 -8.04 -1.37 -14.61
N PHE A 301 -7.81 -0.13 -14.18
CA PHE A 301 -8.23 1.06 -14.92
C PHE A 301 -7.58 1.14 -16.29
N ALA A 302 -8.36 1.41 -17.33
CA ALA A 302 -7.88 1.61 -18.69
C ALA A 302 -7.10 2.93 -18.87
N GLY A 303 -7.17 3.83 -17.90
CA GLY A 303 -6.53 5.14 -17.89
C GLY A 303 -7.23 6.11 -16.94
N PRO A 304 -6.92 7.41 -17.00
CA PRO A 304 -7.69 8.45 -16.31
C PRO A 304 -9.10 8.54 -16.88
N GLU A 305 -9.89 9.51 -16.41
CA GLU A 305 -11.21 9.79 -16.95
C GLU A 305 -11.18 9.94 -18.47
N LYS A 306 -12.27 9.54 -19.14
CA LYS A 306 -12.41 9.50 -20.61
C LYS A 306 -11.44 8.54 -21.31
N ALA A 307 -10.96 7.52 -20.59
CA ALA A 307 -10.19 6.42 -21.20
C ALA A 307 -11.03 5.60 -22.19
N PHE A 308 -12.33 5.54 -22.02
CA PHE A 308 -13.27 5.02 -23.00
C PHE A 308 -13.65 6.09 -24.02
N ARG A 309 -14.20 5.65 -25.15
CA ARG A 309 -14.75 6.58 -26.12
C ARG A 309 -16.05 7.17 -25.59
N HIS A 310 -16.07 8.45 -25.31
CA HIS A 310 -17.25 9.21 -24.96
C HIS A 310 -17.86 9.85 -26.20
N ILE A 311 -19.17 9.74 -26.36
CA ILE A 311 -19.96 10.37 -27.40
C ILE A 311 -21.09 11.11 -26.70
N SER A 312 -21.19 12.41 -26.90
CA SER A 312 -22.29 13.19 -26.36
C SER A 312 -23.64 12.63 -26.79
N LEU A 313 -24.58 12.49 -25.87
CA LEU A 313 -25.94 12.03 -26.17
C LEU A 313 -26.59 12.96 -27.24
N GLU A 314 -26.30 14.24 -27.18
CA GLU A 314 -26.74 15.24 -28.18
C GLU A 314 -26.26 14.86 -29.58
N ALA A 315 -25.01 14.40 -29.74
CA ALA A 315 -24.46 13.99 -31.02
C ALA A 315 -25.13 12.73 -31.61
N VAL A 316 -25.66 11.87 -30.74
CA VAL A 316 -26.45 10.69 -31.18
C VAL A 316 -27.87 11.08 -31.53
N LEU A 317 -28.50 11.96 -30.76
CA LEU A 317 -29.89 12.41 -31.01
C LEU A 317 -29.98 13.35 -32.20
N PHE A 318 -28.99 14.20 -32.42
CA PHE A 318 -28.97 15.22 -33.49
C PHE A 318 -27.66 15.10 -34.29
N PRO A 319 -27.44 13.98 -35.00
CA PRO A 319 -26.15 13.71 -35.66
C PRO A 319 -25.83 14.79 -36.71
N GLU A 320 -26.82 15.29 -37.43
CA GLU A 320 -26.65 16.31 -38.47
C GLU A 320 -26.08 17.62 -37.92
N ARG A 321 -26.46 18.02 -36.68
CA ARG A 321 -25.92 19.20 -36.01
C ARG A 321 -24.44 19.07 -35.70
N ASN A 322 -23.96 17.81 -35.54
CA ASN A 322 -22.58 17.46 -35.22
C ASN A 322 -21.78 17.00 -36.44
N GLY A 323 -22.32 17.14 -37.66
CA GLY A 323 -21.67 16.70 -38.88
C GLY A 323 -21.52 15.18 -39.01
N LEU A 324 -22.34 14.40 -38.29
CA LEU A 324 -22.34 12.94 -38.31
C LEU A 324 -23.38 12.43 -39.29
N THR A 325 -23.02 11.38 -40.02
CA THR A 325 -23.94 10.63 -40.88
C THR A 325 -24.37 9.33 -40.23
N GLU A 326 -25.43 8.70 -40.73
CA GLU A 326 -25.85 7.35 -40.30
C GLU A 326 -24.71 6.31 -40.46
N LYS A 327 -23.85 6.50 -41.47
CA LYS A 327 -22.68 5.65 -41.66
C LYS A 327 -21.64 5.83 -40.54
N ASP A 328 -21.48 7.04 -40.04
CA ASP A 328 -20.59 7.33 -38.91
C ASP A 328 -21.13 6.75 -37.61
N LEU A 329 -22.45 6.88 -37.37
CA LEU A 329 -23.10 6.24 -36.22
C LEU A 329 -22.90 4.70 -36.24
N ARG A 330 -23.09 4.06 -37.40
CA ARG A 330 -22.80 2.62 -37.54
C ARG A 330 -21.34 2.30 -37.26
N ARG A 331 -20.40 3.10 -37.73
CA ARG A 331 -18.98 2.92 -37.45
C ARG A 331 -18.67 3.04 -35.95
N LEU A 332 -19.36 3.94 -35.25
CA LEU A 332 -19.16 4.18 -33.82
C LEU A 332 -19.79 3.07 -32.95
N PHE A 333 -20.93 2.52 -33.32
CA PHE A 333 -21.73 1.69 -32.42
C PHE A 333 -21.93 0.23 -32.88
N ALA A 334 -21.67 -0.13 -34.14
CA ALA A 334 -21.94 -1.49 -34.63
C ALA A 334 -21.18 -2.58 -33.83
N GLY A 335 -21.93 -3.52 -33.25
CA GLY A 335 -21.42 -4.63 -32.46
C GLY A 335 -20.92 -4.26 -31.06
N LYS A 336 -21.09 -3.01 -30.63
CA LYS A 336 -20.50 -2.48 -29.38
C LYS A 336 -21.43 -2.64 -28.19
N LEU A 337 -20.82 -2.64 -27.00
CA LEU A 337 -21.49 -2.47 -25.72
C LEU A 337 -21.53 -0.98 -25.41
N VAL A 338 -22.73 -0.43 -25.25
CA VAL A 338 -22.96 0.98 -25.03
C VAL A 338 -23.44 1.21 -23.60
N PHE A 339 -22.72 2.00 -22.84
CA PHE A 339 -23.20 2.52 -21.57
C PHE A 339 -23.74 3.94 -21.75
N VAL A 340 -24.87 4.23 -21.11
CA VAL A 340 -25.49 5.56 -21.10
C VAL A 340 -25.48 6.07 -19.66
N GLY A 341 -24.84 7.19 -19.38
CA GLY A 341 -24.75 7.73 -18.03
C GLY A 341 -24.54 9.23 -18.00
N ASP A 342 -24.78 9.83 -16.84
CA ASP A 342 -24.59 11.25 -16.61
C ASP A 342 -23.14 11.54 -16.25
N THR A 343 -22.50 12.39 -17.06
CA THR A 343 -21.13 12.88 -16.85
C THR A 343 -21.08 14.41 -16.73
N SER A 344 -22.27 15.05 -16.60
CA SER A 344 -22.37 16.50 -16.46
C SER A 344 -22.03 16.95 -15.03
N GLU A 345 -21.67 18.23 -14.89
CA GLU A 345 -21.46 18.83 -13.57
C GLU A 345 -22.74 18.83 -12.71
N LEU A 346 -23.93 18.78 -13.32
CA LEU A 346 -25.21 18.73 -12.64
C LEU A 346 -25.51 17.35 -12.04
N GLY A 347 -25.10 16.27 -12.71
CA GLY A 347 -25.39 14.90 -12.29
C GLY A 347 -24.65 14.46 -11.03
N LYS A 348 -23.49 15.07 -10.73
CA LYS A 348 -22.63 14.78 -9.54
C LYS A 348 -22.27 13.30 -9.35
N ASP A 349 -22.39 12.49 -10.39
CA ASP A 349 -22.01 11.07 -10.36
C ASP A 349 -20.52 10.90 -10.70
N ILE A 350 -19.69 11.59 -9.89
CA ILE A 350 -18.23 11.61 -10.02
C ILE A 350 -17.58 11.12 -8.74
N PHE A 351 -16.56 10.30 -8.90
CA PHE A 351 -15.87 9.62 -7.81
C PHE A 351 -14.38 9.90 -7.82
N LEU A 352 -13.80 9.83 -6.62
CA LEU A 352 -12.36 9.76 -6.45
C LEU A 352 -11.90 8.34 -6.82
N THR A 353 -10.87 8.25 -7.65
CA THR A 353 -10.21 6.98 -8.00
C THR A 353 -8.69 7.13 -7.93
N PRO A 354 -7.92 6.05 -7.91
CA PRO A 354 -6.46 6.12 -7.97
C PRO A 354 -5.91 6.89 -9.16
N VAL A 355 -6.63 6.93 -10.27
CA VAL A 355 -6.16 7.50 -11.55
C VAL A 355 -6.74 8.89 -11.85
N SER A 356 -7.83 9.28 -11.19
CA SER A 356 -8.49 10.59 -11.40
C SER A 356 -9.33 10.97 -10.19
N VAL A 357 -9.46 12.28 -9.95
CA VAL A 357 -10.34 12.87 -8.92
C VAL A 357 -11.77 13.11 -9.40
N GLY A 358 -12.00 13.05 -10.70
CA GLY A 358 -13.30 13.32 -11.34
C GLY A 358 -13.78 12.16 -12.21
N PHE A 359 -13.68 10.92 -11.73
CA PHE A 359 -13.99 9.73 -12.52
C PHE A 359 -15.50 9.47 -12.55
N PRO A 360 -16.16 9.46 -13.74
CA PRO A 360 -17.60 9.21 -13.83
C PRO A 360 -17.98 7.79 -13.38
N GLY A 361 -19.12 7.63 -12.67
CA GLY A 361 -19.62 6.33 -12.23
C GLY A 361 -19.82 5.36 -13.38
N VAL A 362 -20.37 5.81 -14.48
CA VAL A 362 -20.58 5.02 -15.70
C VAL A 362 -19.27 4.41 -16.23
N GLU A 363 -18.12 5.08 -16.08
CA GLU A 363 -16.82 4.54 -16.47
C GLU A 363 -16.33 3.42 -15.55
N VAL A 364 -16.78 3.38 -14.28
CA VAL A 364 -16.48 2.27 -13.37
C VAL A 364 -17.17 1.00 -13.85
N HIS A 365 -18.45 1.08 -14.24
CA HIS A 365 -19.19 -0.03 -14.83
C HIS A 365 -18.60 -0.48 -16.17
N ALA A 366 -18.20 0.47 -17.01
CA ALA A 366 -17.51 0.19 -18.27
C ALA A 366 -16.16 -0.50 -18.06
N THR A 367 -15.37 -0.07 -17.06
CA THR A 367 -14.10 -0.69 -16.69
C THR A 367 -14.30 -2.12 -16.21
N LEU A 368 -15.30 -2.37 -15.35
CA LEU A 368 -15.63 -3.71 -14.90
C LEU A 368 -16.04 -4.62 -16.08
N ALA A 369 -16.93 -4.15 -16.95
CA ALA A 369 -17.33 -4.89 -18.14
C ALA A 369 -16.13 -5.21 -19.04
N GLN A 370 -15.22 -4.26 -19.25
CA GLN A 370 -13.97 -4.45 -19.98
C GLN A 370 -13.11 -5.55 -19.37
N MET A 371 -12.94 -5.53 -18.03
CA MET A 371 -12.19 -6.56 -17.31
C MET A 371 -12.81 -7.95 -17.46
N LEU A 372 -14.13 -8.05 -17.27
CA LEU A 372 -14.88 -9.31 -17.39
C LEU A 372 -14.79 -9.89 -18.82
N LEU A 373 -14.85 -9.03 -19.82
CA LEU A 373 -14.81 -9.44 -21.22
C LEU A 373 -13.38 -9.72 -21.72
N SER A 374 -12.37 -9.03 -21.18
CA SER A 374 -10.95 -9.25 -21.53
C SER A 374 -10.27 -10.33 -20.71
N GLY A 375 -10.85 -10.73 -19.55
CA GLY A 375 -10.21 -11.66 -18.61
C GLY A 375 -8.99 -11.09 -17.88
N LYS A 376 -8.73 -9.80 -17.98
CA LYS A 376 -7.57 -9.13 -17.35
C LYS A 376 -7.91 -8.62 -15.96
N PHE A 377 -7.65 -9.47 -14.97
CA PHE A 377 -7.93 -9.18 -13.57
C PHE A 377 -6.65 -8.92 -12.80
N LEU A 378 -6.67 -7.88 -11.98
CA LEU A 378 -5.64 -7.67 -10.96
C LEU A 378 -5.81 -8.74 -9.87
N ARG A 379 -4.71 -9.35 -9.45
CA ARG A 379 -4.66 -10.40 -8.43
C ARG A 379 -3.72 -9.99 -7.31
N LEU A 380 -4.10 -10.24 -6.06
CA LEU A 380 -3.18 -10.10 -4.95
C LEU A 380 -2.09 -11.19 -5.00
N ALA A 381 -0.87 -10.81 -4.69
CA ALA A 381 0.23 -11.76 -4.56
C ALA A 381 -0.11 -12.82 -3.48
N PRO A 382 0.21 -14.11 -3.71
CA PRO A 382 -0.10 -15.14 -2.74
C PRO A 382 0.53 -14.86 -1.39
N ARG A 383 -0.27 -14.96 -0.31
CA ARG A 383 0.10 -14.60 1.06
C ARG A 383 1.41 -15.24 1.49
N LEU A 384 1.57 -16.54 1.27
CA LEU A 384 2.77 -17.28 1.66
C LEU A 384 4.04 -16.72 1.01
N TRP A 385 4.04 -16.47 -0.29
CA TRP A 385 5.18 -15.91 -1.01
C TRP A 385 5.51 -14.49 -0.55
N THR A 386 4.49 -13.66 -0.31
CA THR A 386 4.68 -12.32 0.21
C THR A 386 5.33 -12.33 1.60
N GLN A 387 4.93 -13.27 2.46
CA GLN A 387 5.51 -13.45 3.79
C GLN A 387 6.96 -13.94 3.75
N ILE A 388 7.28 -14.90 2.88
CA ILE A 388 8.65 -15.39 2.66
C ILE A 388 9.56 -14.26 2.17
N LEU A 389 9.10 -13.49 1.17
CA LEU A 389 9.83 -12.34 0.66
C LEU A 389 10.04 -11.27 1.74
N LEU A 390 9.02 -10.99 2.54
CA LEU A 390 9.12 -10.04 3.66
C LEU A 390 10.22 -10.47 4.63
N LEU A 391 10.19 -11.72 5.09
CA LEU A 391 11.21 -12.26 6.02
C LEU A 391 12.61 -12.16 5.41
N PHE A 392 12.77 -12.53 4.14
CA PHE A 392 14.04 -12.45 3.44
C PHE A 392 14.60 -11.02 3.39
N PHE A 393 13.79 -10.04 2.99
CA PHE A 393 14.24 -8.65 2.87
C PHE A 393 14.52 -8.01 4.24
N VAL A 394 13.76 -8.34 5.27
CA VAL A 394 14.00 -7.88 6.65
C VAL A 394 15.31 -8.47 7.19
N ALA A 395 15.56 -9.76 6.96
CA ALA A 395 16.80 -10.40 7.37
C ALA A 395 18.02 -9.80 6.64
N LEU A 396 17.91 -9.58 5.33
CA LEU A 396 18.93 -8.93 4.52
C LEU A 396 19.22 -7.51 5.00
N ALA A 397 18.17 -6.70 5.24
CA ALA A 397 18.32 -5.34 5.75
C ALA A 397 19.03 -5.29 7.11
N THR A 398 18.60 -6.17 8.03
CA THR A 398 19.24 -6.27 9.36
C THR A 398 20.70 -6.68 9.23
N ALA A 399 21.02 -7.68 8.38
CA ALA A 399 22.40 -8.11 8.12
C ALA A 399 23.27 -6.97 7.57
N LEU A 400 22.74 -6.17 6.62
CA LEU A 400 23.45 -5.02 6.07
C LEU A 400 23.79 -3.97 7.14
N VAL A 401 22.87 -3.67 8.06
CA VAL A 401 23.12 -2.71 9.15
C VAL A 401 24.21 -3.22 10.09
N PHE A 402 24.21 -4.52 10.44
CA PHE A 402 25.22 -5.13 11.30
C PHE A 402 26.60 -5.22 10.63
N TRP A 403 26.65 -5.38 9.30
CA TRP A 403 27.89 -5.54 8.57
C TRP A 403 28.54 -4.21 8.18
N LEU A 404 27.74 -3.26 7.67
CA LEU A 404 28.24 -1.98 7.11
C LEU A 404 28.21 -0.81 8.10
N LEU A 405 27.61 -0.96 9.29
CA LEU A 405 27.21 0.10 10.21
C LEU A 405 26.08 0.99 9.64
N PRO A 406 25.27 1.66 10.50
CA PRO A 406 24.03 2.32 10.09
C PRO A 406 24.19 3.35 8.97
N LEU A 407 25.18 4.24 9.07
CA LEU A 407 25.38 5.32 8.11
C LEU A 407 25.73 4.79 6.70
N ARG A 408 26.55 3.74 6.64
CA ARG A 408 26.96 3.12 5.37
C ARG A 408 25.88 2.17 4.84
N ALA A 409 25.05 1.60 5.70
CA ALA A 409 23.95 0.72 5.32
C ALA A 409 22.78 1.49 4.67
N PHE A 410 22.55 2.77 5.05
CA PHE A 410 21.40 3.56 4.61
C PHE A 410 21.22 3.61 3.07
N PRO A 411 22.24 3.94 2.24
CA PRO A 411 22.07 3.97 0.79
C PRO A 411 21.72 2.59 0.20
N PHE A 412 22.22 1.51 0.79
CA PHE A 412 21.86 0.15 0.36
C PHE A 412 20.42 -0.20 0.70
N LEU A 413 19.93 0.24 1.87
CA LEU A 413 18.52 0.05 2.26
C LEU A 413 17.57 0.87 1.38
N LEU A 414 17.96 2.09 1.03
CA LEU A 414 17.21 2.89 0.05
C LEU A 414 17.17 2.20 -1.31
N SER A 415 18.29 1.70 -1.79
CA SER A 415 18.35 0.92 -3.05
C SER A 415 17.49 -0.34 -2.98
N LEU A 416 17.46 -1.03 -1.83
CA LEU A 416 16.62 -2.21 -1.59
C LEU A 416 15.13 -1.84 -1.62
N ALA A 417 14.74 -0.73 -1.01
CA ALA A 417 13.37 -0.23 -1.05
C ALA A 417 12.92 0.13 -2.48
N LEU A 418 13.79 0.82 -3.24
CA LEU A 418 13.55 1.12 -4.64
C LEU A 418 13.45 -0.15 -5.50
N PHE A 419 14.27 -1.16 -5.22
CA PHE A 419 14.20 -2.46 -5.90
C PHE A 419 12.88 -3.18 -5.62
N ILE A 420 12.41 -3.21 -4.36
CA ILE A 420 11.10 -3.80 -4.00
C ILE A 420 9.98 -3.05 -4.74
N PHE A 421 10.04 -1.74 -4.80
CA PHE A 421 9.05 -0.93 -5.52
C PHE A 421 9.07 -1.21 -7.03
N ALA A 422 10.25 -1.27 -7.64
CA ALA A 422 10.40 -1.62 -9.05
C ALA A 422 9.90 -3.05 -9.35
N LEU A 423 10.15 -3.99 -8.44
CA LEU A 423 9.63 -5.37 -8.53
C LEU A 423 8.10 -5.38 -8.49
N ALA A 424 7.49 -4.57 -7.62
CA ALA A 424 6.02 -4.45 -7.54
C ALA A 424 5.43 -3.88 -8.82
N LEU A 425 6.03 -2.83 -9.40
CA LEU A 425 5.60 -2.28 -10.68
C LEU A 425 5.74 -3.32 -11.81
N LYS A 426 6.84 -4.06 -11.84
CA LYS A 426 7.05 -5.11 -12.84
C LYS A 426 6.08 -6.28 -12.68
N ALA A 427 5.76 -6.68 -11.44
CA ALA A 427 4.78 -7.71 -11.16
C ALA A 427 3.37 -7.28 -11.60
N LEU A 428 3.03 -6.02 -11.38
CA LEU A 428 1.75 -5.45 -11.81
C LEU A 428 1.66 -5.40 -13.35
N ASP A 429 2.69 -4.91 -14.01
CA ASP A 429 2.73 -4.76 -15.46
C ASP A 429 2.75 -6.11 -16.20
N ALA A 430 3.64 -7.04 -15.79
CA ALA A 430 3.84 -8.31 -16.49
C ALA A 430 2.81 -9.37 -16.16
N TRP A 431 2.31 -9.40 -14.92
CA TRP A 431 1.48 -10.50 -14.41
C TRP A 431 0.15 -10.04 -13.82
N LEU A 432 -0.16 -8.75 -13.85
CA LEU A 432 -1.33 -8.14 -13.18
C LEU A 432 -1.40 -8.51 -11.69
N LEU A 433 -0.22 -8.62 -11.05
CA LEU A 433 -0.06 -9.06 -9.68
C LEU A 433 0.24 -7.86 -8.77
N ILE A 434 -0.64 -7.62 -7.82
CA ILE A 434 -0.48 -6.59 -6.79
C ILE A 434 0.41 -7.12 -5.68
N LEU A 435 1.61 -6.58 -5.57
CA LEU A 435 2.51 -6.82 -4.43
C LEU A 435 2.29 -5.70 -3.39
N PRO A 436 1.88 -6.01 -2.16
CA PRO A 436 1.70 -5.00 -1.12
C PRO A 436 3.05 -4.50 -0.61
N VAL A 437 3.53 -3.36 -1.12
CA VAL A 437 4.87 -2.82 -0.80
C VAL A 437 4.96 -2.13 0.57
N ALA A 438 3.86 -1.55 1.06
CA ALA A 438 3.84 -0.83 2.34
C ALA A 438 4.33 -1.67 3.54
N PRO A 439 3.91 -2.94 3.73
CA PRO A 439 4.45 -3.80 4.79
C PRO A 439 5.97 -3.98 4.73
N PHE A 440 6.54 -4.05 3.53
CA PHE A 440 7.99 -4.15 3.35
C PHE A 440 8.71 -2.90 3.83
N PHE A 441 8.25 -1.72 3.42
CA PHE A 441 8.87 -0.45 3.80
C PHE A 441 8.80 -0.21 5.31
N VAL A 442 7.66 -0.48 5.92
CA VAL A 442 7.49 -0.38 7.38
C VAL A 442 8.45 -1.34 8.10
N SER A 443 8.52 -2.59 7.66
CA SER A 443 9.38 -3.59 8.29
C SER A 443 10.88 -3.27 8.12
N LEU A 444 11.28 -2.76 6.95
CA LEU A 444 12.65 -2.29 6.71
C LEU A 444 13.01 -1.11 7.63
N ALA A 445 12.10 -0.14 7.77
CA ALA A 445 12.30 1.01 8.67
C ALA A 445 12.42 0.56 10.14
N VAL A 446 11.54 -0.32 10.60
CA VAL A 446 11.59 -0.90 11.95
C VAL A 446 12.90 -1.65 12.17
N ALA A 447 13.31 -2.50 11.23
CA ALA A 447 14.56 -3.25 11.31
C ALA A 447 15.78 -2.31 11.39
N PHE A 448 15.80 -1.24 10.59
CA PHE A 448 16.86 -0.24 10.61
C PHE A 448 16.95 0.47 11.97
N VAL A 449 15.82 0.96 12.49
CA VAL A 449 15.76 1.66 13.77
C VAL A 449 16.22 0.75 14.91
N LEU A 450 15.68 -0.47 14.99
CA LEU A 450 16.03 -1.43 16.04
C LEU A 450 17.50 -1.86 15.99
N ALA A 451 18.02 -2.15 14.78
CA ALA A 451 19.43 -2.53 14.62
C ALA A 451 20.38 -1.38 14.98
N THR A 452 20.06 -0.16 14.55
CA THR A 452 20.85 1.05 14.87
C THR A 452 20.87 1.30 16.37
N THR A 453 19.70 1.29 17.00
CA THR A 453 19.56 1.49 18.45
C THR A 453 20.35 0.44 19.24
N TYR A 454 20.22 -0.84 18.82
CA TYR A 454 21.00 -1.91 19.45
C TYR A 454 22.51 -1.68 19.34
N LEU A 455 23.02 -1.30 18.16
CA LEU A 455 24.45 -1.05 17.96
C LEU A 455 24.95 0.11 18.79
N GLN A 456 24.18 1.20 18.90
CA GLN A 456 24.52 2.35 19.77
C GLN A 456 24.59 1.93 21.24
N PHE A 457 23.58 1.20 21.75
CA PHE A 457 23.60 0.69 23.12
C PHE A 457 24.76 -0.28 23.37
N ALA A 458 25.11 -1.11 22.39
CA ALA A 458 26.23 -2.03 22.52
C ALA A 458 27.57 -1.29 22.65
N VAL A 459 27.78 -0.22 21.84
CA VAL A 459 28.98 0.63 21.90
C VAL A 459 29.06 1.37 23.25
N GLU A 460 27.95 2.01 23.67
CA GLU A 460 27.92 2.72 24.95
C GLU A 460 28.14 1.81 26.16
N ARG A 461 27.58 0.60 26.15
CA ARG A 461 27.83 -0.39 27.21
C ARG A 461 29.30 -0.80 27.26
N HIS A 462 29.94 -0.94 26.11
CA HIS A 462 31.36 -1.28 26.06
C HIS A 462 32.22 -0.15 26.63
N ALA A 463 31.94 1.08 26.22
CA ALA A 463 32.61 2.27 26.75
C ALA A 463 32.42 2.41 28.27
N ARG A 464 31.17 2.25 28.77
CA ARG A 464 30.88 2.27 30.22
C ARG A 464 31.62 1.18 30.98
N HIS A 465 31.74 -0.01 30.42
CA HIS A 465 32.42 -1.12 31.08
C HIS A 465 33.94 -0.92 31.18
N ILE A 466 34.54 -0.30 30.14
CA ILE A 466 35.93 0.13 30.18
C ILE A 466 36.11 1.21 31.26
N ARG A 467 35.28 2.25 31.30
CA ARG A 467 35.32 3.31 32.32
C ARG A 467 35.21 2.77 33.74
N GLN A 468 34.30 1.81 34.01
CA GLN A 468 34.12 1.21 35.33
C GLN A 468 35.29 0.33 35.79
N ARG A 469 35.97 -0.36 34.87
CA ARG A 469 37.08 -1.25 35.22
C ARG A 469 38.39 -0.53 35.39
N PHE A 470 38.63 0.52 34.60
CA PHE A 470 39.89 1.25 34.61
C PHE A 470 39.81 2.56 35.41
N GLY A 471 38.62 3.07 35.69
CA GLY A 471 38.40 4.33 36.38
C GLY A 471 38.92 4.36 37.85
N ARG A 472 39.25 3.22 38.42
CA ARG A 472 39.89 3.13 39.74
C ARG A 472 41.42 3.21 39.67
N PHE A 473 42.03 3.06 38.50
CA PHE A 473 43.46 2.95 38.30
C PHE A 473 44.04 4.00 37.37
N VAL A 474 43.19 4.75 36.69
CA VAL A 474 43.61 5.70 35.63
C VAL A 474 42.83 6.99 35.76
N ALA A 475 43.53 8.11 35.75
CA ALA A 475 42.90 9.44 35.80
C ALA A 475 41.84 9.60 34.71
N PRO A 476 40.71 10.30 34.95
CA PRO A 476 39.63 10.49 34.00
C PRO A 476 40.08 11.00 32.62
N SER A 477 41.04 11.92 32.59
CA SER A 477 41.62 12.50 31.36
C SER A 477 42.39 11.47 30.51
N VAL A 478 43.03 10.53 31.17
CA VAL A 478 43.77 9.42 30.53
C VAL A 478 42.80 8.37 30.00
N LEU A 479 41.73 8.09 30.75
CA LEU A 479 40.70 7.17 30.38
C LEU A 479 39.94 7.63 29.12
N GLU A 480 39.65 8.95 29.01
CA GLU A 480 39.06 9.52 27.79
C GLU A 480 40.00 9.39 26.60
N THR A 481 41.28 9.58 26.77
CA THR A 481 42.29 9.39 25.72
C THR A 481 42.34 7.92 25.27
N ILE A 482 42.29 6.96 26.20
CA ILE A 482 42.31 5.52 25.91
C ILE A 482 41.01 5.08 25.19
N VAL A 483 39.87 5.64 25.52
CA VAL A 483 38.57 5.29 24.90
C VAL A 483 38.48 5.80 23.46
N VAL A 484 39.12 6.92 23.14
CA VAL A 484 39.06 7.57 21.82
C VAL A 484 40.22 7.16 20.90
N ALA A 485 41.38 6.84 21.46
CA ALA A 485 42.58 6.50 20.70
C ALA A 485 42.48 5.13 20.00
N SER A 486 43.04 5.02 18.81
CA SER A 486 43.17 3.73 18.10
C SER A 486 44.19 2.83 18.81
N GLU A 487 44.07 1.50 18.61
CA GLU A 487 44.98 0.50 19.19
C GLU A 487 46.43 0.74 18.75
N GLU A 488 46.65 1.23 17.53
CA GLU A 488 47.98 1.62 17.02
C GLU A 488 48.54 2.86 17.73
N GLU A 489 47.72 3.83 18.10
CA GLU A 489 48.16 5.03 18.83
C GLU A 489 48.53 4.73 20.28
N LEU A 490 47.84 3.77 20.93
CA LEU A 490 48.10 3.35 22.29
C LEU A 490 49.36 2.49 22.44
N THR A 491 49.70 1.71 21.43
CA THR A 491 50.83 0.76 21.47
C THR A 491 52.12 1.33 20.92
N ARG A 492 52.10 2.47 20.22
CA ARG A 492 53.28 3.09 19.61
C ARG A 492 54.19 3.72 20.66
N PRO A 493 55.46 3.26 20.79
CA PRO A 493 56.41 3.90 21.72
C PRO A 493 56.61 5.38 21.42
N ARG A 494 56.46 6.21 22.45
CA ARG A 494 56.65 7.66 22.33
C ARG A 494 57.70 8.10 23.35
N ARG A 495 58.58 9.04 22.96
CA ARG A 495 59.51 9.71 23.87
C ARG A 495 58.81 10.95 24.43
N MET A 496 58.64 10.99 25.74
CA MET A 496 57.96 12.12 26.42
C MET A 496 58.79 12.56 27.63
N GLU A 497 58.68 13.82 27.96
CA GLU A 497 59.23 14.36 29.18
C GLU A 497 58.21 14.21 30.31
N ALA A 498 58.61 13.60 31.41
CA ALA A 498 57.72 13.26 32.50
C ALA A 498 58.44 13.36 33.84
N THR A 499 57.67 13.67 34.88
CA THR A 499 58.13 13.56 36.27
C THR A 499 57.64 12.24 36.86
N VAL A 500 58.53 11.47 37.46
CA VAL A 500 58.22 10.20 38.14
C VAL A 500 58.22 10.49 39.62
N LEU A 501 57.11 10.18 40.29
CA LEU A 501 56.94 10.26 41.75
C LEU A 501 56.91 8.85 42.31
N PHE A 502 57.71 8.62 43.33
CA PHE A 502 57.65 7.42 44.16
C PHE A 502 57.22 7.82 45.56
N THR A 503 56.25 7.11 46.13
CA THR A 503 55.84 7.24 47.52
C THR A 503 55.99 5.88 48.21
N ASP A 504 56.34 5.88 49.47
CA ASP A 504 56.55 4.67 50.25
C ASP A 504 56.04 4.85 51.70
N LEU A 505 55.54 3.76 52.33
CA LEU A 505 55.02 3.81 53.69
C LEU A 505 56.16 3.56 54.71
N LYS A 506 56.49 4.61 55.49
CA LYS A 506 57.49 4.49 56.49
C LYS A 506 57.12 3.45 57.57
N GLY A 507 57.97 2.42 57.74
CA GLY A 507 57.79 1.41 58.75
C GLY A 507 56.79 0.29 58.40
N PHE A 508 56.40 0.19 57.11
CA PHE A 508 55.42 -0.84 56.66
C PHE A 508 55.88 -2.28 56.96
N THR A 509 57.17 -2.58 56.85
CA THR A 509 57.72 -3.89 57.20
C THR A 509 57.36 -4.31 58.63
N THR A 510 57.56 -3.43 59.60
CA THR A 510 57.23 -3.65 61.00
C THR A 510 55.71 -3.84 61.20
N ILE A 511 54.91 -3.00 60.53
CA ILE A 511 53.46 -3.05 60.60
C ILE A 511 52.94 -4.37 60.01
N SER A 512 53.56 -4.86 58.95
CA SER A 512 53.16 -6.11 58.28
C SER A 512 53.59 -7.37 59.02
N GLU A 513 54.60 -7.28 59.89
CA GLU A 513 55.02 -8.37 60.74
C GLU A 513 54.18 -8.48 62.03
N GLU A 514 53.65 -7.36 62.51
CA GLU A 514 52.91 -7.29 63.76
C GLU A 514 51.39 -7.46 63.63
N ARG A 515 50.82 -7.36 62.42
CA ARG A 515 49.38 -7.36 62.19
C ARG A 515 48.90 -8.55 61.33
N PRO A 516 47.64 -8.98 61.51
CA PRO A 516 47.04 -9.99 60.66
C PRO A 516 47.02 -9.53 59.18
N PRO A 517 47.17 -10.46 58.22
CA PRO A 517 47.22 -10.14 56.79
C PRO A 517 46.01 -9.35 56.28
N GLU A 518 44.82 -9.58 56.85
CA GLU A 518 43.59 -8.92 56.51
C GLU A 518 43.62 -7.42 56.86
N GLU A 519 44.13 -7.07 58.06
CA GLU A 519 44.30 -5.67 58.52
C GLU A 519 45.37 -4.96 57.71
N VAL A 520 46.46 -5.63 57.34
CA VAL A 520 47.50 -5.07 56.47
C VAL A 520 46.93 -4.79 55.07
N ALA A 521 46.10 -5.68 54.53
CA ALA A 521 45.47 -5.47 53.24
C ALA A 521 44.47 -4.30 53.28
N GLU A 522 43.69 -4.16 54.36
CA GLU A 522 42.76 -3.06 54.53
C GLU A 522 43.49 -1.69 54.64
N LEU A 523 44.54 -1.62 55.43
CA LEU A 523 45.40 -0.44 55.57
C LEU A 523 46.04 -0.05 54.24
N LEU A 524 46.56 -1.00 53.48
CA LEU A 524 47.12 -0.74 52.15
C LEU A 524 46.07 -0.24 51.16
N ASN A 525 44.88 -0.83 51.17
CA ASN A 525 43.81 -0.39 50.29
C ASN A 525 43.37 1.04 50.62
N GLU A 526 43.20 1.39 51.87
CA GLU A 526 42.87 2.75 52.31
C GLU A 526 43.97 3.72 51.93
N HIS A 527 45.24 3.41 52.19
CA HIS A 527 46.37 4.20 51.78
C HIS A 527 46.42 4.45 50.27
N PHE A 528 46.25 3.38 49.48
CA PHE A 528 46.27 3.46 48.03
C PHE A 528 45.09 4.27 47.49
N GLU A 529 43.90 4.18 48.08
CA GLU A 529 42.75 4.94 47.72
C GLU A 529 42.98 6.48 47.94
N ILE A 530 43.44 6.84 49.12
CA ILE A 530 43.76 8.25 49.48
C ILE A 530 44.85 8.81 48.56
N MET A 531 45.93 8.10 48.37
CA MET A 531 47.07 8.54 47.56
C MET A 531 46.71 8.63 46.08
N THR A 532 45.94 7.71 45.59
CA THR A 532 45.44 7.72 44.18
C THR A 532 44.53 8.93 43.95
N GLU A 533 43.64 9.24 44.90
CA GLU A 533 42.78 10.43 44.82
C GLU A 533 43.58 11.75 44.79
N ILE A 534 44.66 11.84 45.58
CA ILE A 534 45.55 12.99 45.57
C ILE A 534 46.31 13.09 44.25
N ILE A 535 46.88 12.00 43.75
CA ILE A 535 47.58 11.93 42.47
C ILE A 535 46.65 12.34 41.33
N ASP A 536 45.41 11.82 41.30
CA ASP A 536 44.40 12.19 40.31
C ASP A 536 43.99 13.66 40.38
N ARG A 537 43.86 14.25 41.59
CA ARG A 537 43.55 15.68 41.80
C ARG A 537 44.56 16.60 41.14
N TYR A 538 45.82 16.19 41.11
CA TYR A 538 46.88 16.92 40.42
C TYR A 538 47.13 16.44 38.99
N ALA A 539 46.21 15.64 38.44
CA ALA A 539 46.25 15.07 37.09
C ALA A 539 47.50 14.19 36.83
N GLY A 540 47.99 13.52 37.86
CA GLY A 540 48.98 12.44 37.75
C GLY A 540 48.34 11.12 37.31
N THR A 541 49.16 10.20 36.88
CA THR A 541 48.75 8.85 36.48
C THR A 541 49.47 7.80 37.32
N VAL A 542 48.75 6.99 38.08
CA VAL A 542 49.34 5.86 38.79
C VAL A 542 49.80 4.84 37.76
N SER A 543 51.11 4.56 37.74
CA SER A 543 51.70 3.59 36.79
C SER A 543 51.60 2.15 37.36
N LYS A 544 51.97 1.95 38.62
CA LYS A 544 51.91 0.70 39.32
C LYS A 544 52.07 0.85 40.84
N PHE A 545 51.61 -0.15 41.55
CA PHE A 545 51.89 -0.36 42.98
C PHE A 545 53.05 -1.33 43.11
N ILE A 546 53.98 -1.02 43.97
CA ILE A 546 55.21 -1.83 44.19
C ILE A 546 55.29 -2.13 45.69
N GLY A 547 54.68 -3.21 46.13
CA GLY A 547 54.51 -3.50 47.57
C GLY A 547 53.62 -2.44 48.21
N ASP A 548 54.12 -1.67 49.14
CA ASP A 548 53.49 -0.52 49.80
C ASP A 548 53.77 0.81 49.12
N ALA A 549 54.61 0.84 48.07
CA ALA A 549 54.97 2.00 47.29
C ALA A 549 54.04 2.23 46.08
N ILE A 550 53.84 3.50 45.75
CA ILE A 550 53.16 3.93 44.53
C ILE A 550 54.15 4.58 43.58
N MET A 551 54.15 4.16 42.33
CA MET A 551 54.81 4.85 41.24
C MET A 551 53.79 5.63 40.41
N ALA A 552 53.88 6.93 40.41
CA ALA A 552 53.02 7.82 39.62
C ALA A 552 53.82 8.63 38.60
N LEU A 553 53.20 8.97 37.50
CA LEU A 553 53.76 9.71 36.38
C LEU A 553 52.97 10.99 36.17
N PHE A 554 53.64 12.11 35.99
CA PHE A 554 53.06 13.40 35.60
C PHE A 554 53.62 13.82 34.24
N GLY A 555 52.78 14.35 33.36
CA GLY A 555 53.13 14.68 31.97
C GLY A 555 52.96 13.52 30.98
N VAL A 556 52.42 12.36 31.40
CA VAL A 556 52.19 11.17 30.57
C VAL A 556 50.84 10.57 30.97
N PRO A 557 50.05 10.06 30.00
CA PRO A 557 50.23 10.06 28.55
C PRO A 557 49.86 11.39 27.90
N VAL A 558 49.29 12.33 28.67
CA VAL A 558 48.95 13.67 28.20
C VAL A 558 50.06 14.63 28.62
N PRO A 559 50.71 15.35 27.70
CA PRO A 559 51.75 16.32 28.03
C PRO A 559 51.23 17.43 28.94
N GLN A 560 51.98 17.73 29.99
CA GLN A 560 51.68 18.80 30.97
C GLN A 560 52.90 19.70 31.12
N PRO A 561 52.86 20.97 30.75
CA PRO A 561 54.00 21.87 30.86
C PRO A 561 54.50 22.07 32.31
N ASP A 562 53.61 21.87 33.28
CA ASP A 562 53.83 22.06 34.73
C ASP A 562 53.93 20.73 35.50
N HIS A 563 54.26 19.60 34.81
CA HIS A 563 54.30 18.26 35.40
C HIS A 563 55.15 18.14 36.65
N ALA A 564 56.31 18.82 36.68
CA ALA A 564 57.19 18.81 37.83
C ALA A 564 56.56 19.50 39.04
N ALA A 565 55.94 20.69 38.84
CA ALA A 565 55.27 21.45 39.90
C ALA A 565 54.05 20.70 40.46
N ARG A 566 53.30 19.98 39.63
CA ARG A 566 52.15 19.11 40.04
C ARG A 566 52.59 17.92 40.87
N ALA A 567 53.73 17.33 40.54
CA ALA A 567 54.25 16.19 41.27
C ALA A 567 54.79 16.56 42.70
N VAL A 568 55.18 17.82 42.95
CA VAL A 568 55.69 18.30 44.23
C VAL A 568 54.59 18.87 45.14
N ARG A 569 53.44 19.26 44.57
CA ARG A 569 52.26 19.73 45.32
C ARG A 569 51.49 18.60 45.95
#